data_d570e56bee1f22b92044394dfe47081e
#
_entry.id   d570e56bee1f22b92044394dfe47081e
#
_cell.length_a   1.000
_cell.length_b   1.000
_cell.length_c   1.000
_cell.angle_alpha   90.00
_cell.angle_beta   90.00
_cell.angle_gamma   90.00
#
_symmetry.space_group_name_H-M   'P 1'
#
loop_
_entity.id
_entity.type
_entity.pdbx_description
1 polymer ?
#
loop_
_entity_poly.entity_id
_entity_poly.type
_entity_poly.pdbx_seq_one_letter_code
_entity_poly.pdbx_strand_id
1 'polypeptide(L)'
;MKSNEKKGILILILVSIVIIAVIYGLTRGSKDNNTNTNSSQSSNTEQSQVDASRGEFTKTESDGTVVNTSNKLKEDKVESGFEISNINFSEKDGHTSLEADVTNMTGSAQGNFMADIVLLDKEGKEQGRIPVAIPETQIGETVGIQAGINDQYANAYNFRLEKK
;
A
#
# COMPACT_ATOMS: atom_id res chain seq x y z
N MET A 1 38.19 -11.75 -0.36
CA MET A 1 36.83 -11.27 -0.72
C MET A 1 35.96 -11.02 0.51
N LYS A 2 36.31 -10.14 1.44
CA LYS A 2 35.48 -9.84 2.63
C LYS A 2 35.43 -8.36 3.02
N SER A 3 35.99 -7.45 2.20
CA SER A 3 36.04 -6.02 2.53
C SER A 3 34.87 -5.21 1.96
N ASN A 4 34.27 -5.64 0.85
CA ASN A 4 33.26 -4.86 0.14
C ASN A 4 31.83 -5.06 0.72
N GLU A 5 31.55 -6.23 1.30
CA GLU A 5 30.24 -6.47 1.96
C GLU A 5 30.04 -5.59 3.19
N LYS A 6 31.09 -5.41 4.00
CA LYS A 6 31.04 -4.54 5.19
C LYS A 6 30.81 -3.06 4.84
N LYS A 7 31.34 -2.60 3.70
CA LYS A 7 31.12 -1.23 3.23
C LYS A 7 29.69 -1.01 2.73
N GLY A 8 29.06 -2.00 2.07
CA GLY A 8 27.68 -1.95 1.64
C GLY A 8 26.69 -1.84 2.81
N ILE A 9 26.89 -2.66 3.84
CA ILE A 9 26.06 -2.65 5.06
C ILE A 9 26.21 -1.32 5.81
N LEU A 10 27.43 -0.77 5.89
CA LEU A 10 27.67 0.51 6.58
C LEU A 10 26.98 1.69 5.87
N ILE A 11 26.95 1.69 4.54
CA ILE A 11 26.27 2.71 3.75
C ILE A 11 24.75 2.62 3.94
N LEU A 12 24.18 1.41 3.99
CA LEU A 12 22.75 1.18 4.21
C LEU A 12 22.30 1.68 5.58
N ILE A 13 23.11 1.44 6.62
CA ILE A 13 22.83 1.93 7.97
C ILE A 13 22.92 3.47 8.05
N LEU A 14 23.88 4.09 7.36
CA LEU A 14 24.03 5.54 7.32
C LEU A 14 22.83 6.23 6.61
N VAL A 15 22.34 5.64 5.52
CA VAL A 15 21.16 6.16 4.80
C VAL A 15 19.90 6.08 5.67
N SER A 16 19.69 4.98 6.39
CA SER A 16 18.53 4.84 7.28
C SER A 16 18.56 5.83 8.46
N ILE A 17 19.73 6.14 9.02
CA ILE A 17 19.87 7.13 10.09
C ILE A 17 19.52 8.55 9.60
N VAL A 18 19.92 8.90 8.37
CA VAL A 18 19.61 10.21 7.79
C VAL A 18 18.10 10.39 7.57
N ILE A 19 17.41 9.35 7.11
CA ILE A 19 15.96 9.37 6.90
C ILE A 19 15.22 9.58 8.24
N ILE A 20 15.65 8.89 9.30
CA ILE A 20 15.06 9.05 10.64
C ILE A 20 15.29 10.45 11.19
N ALA A 21 16.47 11.05 10.97
CA ALA A 21 16.79 12.39 11.43
C ALA A 21 15.93 13.48 10.74
N VAL A 22 15.62 13.32 9.45
CA VAL A 22 14.75 14.24 8.71
C VAL A 22 13.31 14.18 9.24
N ILE A 23 12.80 13.00 9.56
CA ILE A 23 11.45 12.83 10.10
C ILE A 23 11.33 13.43 11.52
N TYR A 24 12.36 13.29 12.37
CA TYR A 24 12.37 13.89 13.71
C TYR A 24 12.63 15.40 13.74
N GLY A 25 13.30 15.95 12.73
CA GLY A 25 13.60 17.39 12.62
C GLY A 25 12.41 18.26 12.27
N LEU A 26 11.36 17.71 11.63
CA LEU A 26 10.16 18.43 11.20
C LEU A 26 9.08 18.55 12.28
N THR A 27 9.22 17.87 13.42
CA THR A 27 8.19 17.84 14.49
C THR A 27 8.50 18.74 15.68
N ARG A 28 9.61 19.53 15.67
CA ARG A 28 9.96 20.46 16.75
C ARG A 28 10.19 21.87 16.23
N GLY A 29 9.16 22.70 16.29
CA GLY A 29 9.23 24.16 16.14
C GLY A 29 7.89 24.73 15.68
N SER A 30 7.06 25.16 16.58
CA SER A 30 6.97 26.56 17.03
C SER A 30 5.97 26.68 18.18
N LYS A 31 6.47 27.22 19.27
CA LYS A 31 5.69 27.87 20.31
C LYS A 31 5.82 29.34 20.07
N ASP A 32 4.73 30.06 19.87
CA ASP A 32 4.66 31.47 20.31
C ASP A 32 3.22 31.86 20.64
N ASN A 33 3.16 32.52 21.80
CA ASN A 33 2.03 33.15 22.46
C ASN A 33 1.49 34.36 21.68
N ASN A 34 0.19 34.63 21.66
CA ASN A 34 -0.37 35.79 22.40
C ASN A 34 -1.91 35.88 22.31
N THR A 35 -2.52 35.89 23.43
CA THR A 35 -3.55 36.65 24.14
C THR A 35 -4.72 37.30 23.37
N ASN A 36 -5.94 36.93 23.85
CA ASN A 36 -7.17 37.72 24.11
C ASN A 36 -8.11 38.06 22.96
N THR A 37 -9.34 37.70 22.97
CA THR A 37 -10.53 38.07 23.75
C THR A 37 -11.84 37.65 23.03
N ASN A 38 -12.72 37.04 23.80
CA ASN A 38 -14.20 37.06 23.74
C ASN A 38 -15.00 36.27 22.69
N SER A 39 -15.66 35.30 23.28
CA SER A 39 -17.07 34.91 23.18
C SER A 39 -17.66 34.63 21.80
N SER A 40 -17.81 33.36 21.51
CA SER A 40 -19.11 32.74 21.25
C SER A 40 -18.95 31.24 21.19
N GLN A 41 -19.65 30.59 22.10
CA GLN A 41 -19.84 29.17 22.19
C GLN A 41 -20.44 28.67 20.88
N SER A 42 -19.65 27.94 20.09
CA SER A 42 -20.14 27.02 19.09
C SER A 42 -19.33 25.74 19.25
N SER A 43 -19.99 24.76 19.78
CA SER A 43 -19.51 23.38 19.84
C SER A 43 -19.25 22.89 18.41
N ASN A 44 -18.03 23.09 17.92
CA ASN A 44 -17.55 22.33 16.80
C ASN A 44 -17.16 20.95 17.31
N THR A 45 -18.13 20.09 17.36
CA THR A 45 -17.90 18.68 17.10
C THR A 45 -17.20 18.65 15.74
N GLU A 46 -15.92 18.29 15.72
CA GLU A 46 -15.26 17.83 14.51
C GLU A 46 -16.04 16.60 14.01
N GLN A 47 -17.08 16.90 13.28
CA GLN A 47 -17.78 15.94 12.47
C GLN A 47 -16.81 15.66 11.35
N SER A 48 -15.98 14.61 11.53
CA SER A 48 -15.34 13.95 10.41
C SER A 48 -16.43 13.74 9.39
N GLN A 49 -16.47 14.58 8.35
CA GLN A 49 -17.25 14.29 7.18
C GLN A 49 -16.69 12.99 6.63
N VAL A 50 -17.30 11.88 7.04
CA VAL A 50 -17.18 10.63 6.35
C VAL A 50 -17.78 10.91 4.98
N ASP A 51 -16.93 11.17 4.02
CA ASP A 51 -17.33 11.34 2.63
C ASP A 51 -18.05 10.04 2.23
N ALA A 52 -19.36 10.09 2.09
CA ALA A 52 -20.22 8.93 1.82
C ALA A 52 -19.88 8.24 0.47
N SER A 53 -18.97 8.82 -0.31
CA SER A 53 -18.43 8.24 -1.55
C SER A 53 -17.23 7.31 -1.29
N ARG A 54 -16.68 7.30 -0.07
CA ARG A 54 -15.52 6.50 0.30
C ARG A 54 -15.99 5.34 1.17
N GLY A 55 -15.69 4.14 0.72
CA GLY A 55 -16.27 2.93 1.25
C GLY A 55 -15.74 2.52 2.63
N GLU A 56 -16.33 1.47 3.18
CA GLU A 56 -16.06 0.90 4.50
C GLU A 56 -14.57 0.53 4.73
N PHE A 57 -13.84 0.21 3.65
CA PHE A 57 -12.45 -0.27 3.69
C PHE A 57 -11.45 0.78 3.25
N THR A 58 -11.74 2.05 3.46
CA THR A 58 -10.85 3.13 3.04
C THR A 58 -10.60 4.15 4.14
N LYS A 59 -9.42 4.76 4.07
CA LYS A 59 -9.03 5.93 4.86
C LYS A 59 -8.40 6.97 3.93
N THR A 60 -8.77 8.23 4.09
CA THR A 60 -8.13 9.32 3.35
C THR A 60 -6.99 9.90 4.18
N GLU A 61 -5.83 9.98 3.56
CA GLU A 61 -4.66 10.65 4.11
C GLU A 61 -4.74 12.18 3.88
N SER A 62 -3.90 12.94 4.57
CA SER A 62 -3.92 14.42 4.52
C SER A 62 -3.60 15.00 3.13
N ASP A 63 -2.93 14.25 2.27
CA ASP A 63 -2.58 14.63 0.89
C ASP A 63 -3.66 14.23 -0.15
N GLY A 64 -4.81 13.73 0.32
CA GLY A 64 -5.91 13.29 -0.52
C GLY A 64 -5.80 11.84 -1.02
N THR A 65 -4.72 11.14 -0.72
CA THR A 65 -4.58 9.72 -1.06
C THR A 65 -5.58 8.89 -0.24
N VAL A 66 -6.32 8.02 -0.91
CA VAL A 66 -7.24 7.05 -0.30
C VAL A 66 -6.53 5.72 -0.20
N VAL A 67 -6.27 5.24 1.01
CA VAL A 67 -5.61 3.96 1.24
C VAL A 67 -6.63 2.90 1.65
N ASN A 68 -6.44 1.67 1.19
CA ASN A 68 -7.26 0.54 1.60
C ASN A 68 -6.91 0.12 3.03
N THR A 69 -7.92 -0.14 3.85
CA THR A 69 -7.80 -0.54 5.26
C THR A 69 -8.31 -1.95 5.53
N SER A 70 -8.74 -2.69 4.51
CA SER A 70 -9.22 -4.06 4.68
C SER A 70 -8.10 -4.98 5.15
N ASN A 71 -8.30 -5.62 6.30
CA ASN A 71 -7.38 -6.66 6.77
C ASN A 71 -7.36 -7.86 5.83
N LYS A 72 -8.50 -8.19 5.21
CA LYS A 72 -8.60 -9.31 4.26
C LYS A 72 -7.82 -9.09 2.98
N LEU A 73 -7.74 -7.84 2.51
CA LEU A 73 -6.93 -7.51 1.35
C LEU A 73 -5.43 -7.57 1.69
N LYS A 74 -5.05 -7.23 2.92
CA LYS A 74 -3.66 -7.19 3.38
C LYS A 74 -3.11 -8.54 3.87
N GLU A 75 -3.95 -9.54 4.03
CA GLU A 75 -3.49 -10.90 4.41
C GLU A 75 -2.63 -11.49 3.29
N ASP A 76 -1.53 -12.12 3.66
CA ASP A 76 -0.72 -12.93 2.75
C ASP A 76 -1.54 -14.11 2.24
N LYS A 77 -1.48 -14.40 0.94
CA LYS A 77 -2.28 -15.44 0.31
C LYS A 77 -1.47 -16.26 -0.67
N VAL A 78 -1.75 -17.55 -0.70
CA VAL A 78 -1.23 -18.44 -1.73
C VAL A 78 -2.32 -18.69 -2.76
N GLU A 79 -2.12 -18.17 -3.96
CA GLU A 79 -3.04 -18.24 -5.07
C GLU A 79 -2.31 -18.75 -6.32
N SER A 80 -2.84 -19.79 -6.97
CA SER A 80 -2.23 -20.38 -8.18
C SER A 80 -0.75 -20.80 -8.02
N GLY A 81 -0.33 -21.13 -6.77
CA GLY A 81 1.04 -21.51 -6.46
C GLY A 81 2.00 -20.32 -6.24
N PHE A 82 1.47 -19.11 -6.11
CA PHE A 82 2.24 -17.92 -5.73
C PHE A 82 1.72 -17.37 -4.41
N GLU A 83 2.64 -17.05 -3.49
CA GLU A 83 2.31 -16.28 -2.31
C GLU A 83 2.36 -14.79 -2.67
N ILE A 84 1.26 -14.09 -2.38
CA ILE A 84 1.16 -12.65 -2.54
C ILE A 84 1.15 -12.04 -1.13
N SER A 85 2.10 -11.15 -0.87
CA SER A 85 2.33 -10.54 0.44
C SER A 85 2.64 -9.05 0.32
N ASN A 86 2.71 -8.35 1.45
CA ASN A 86 3.06 -6.93 1.52
C ASN A 86 2.23 -6.04 0.59
N ILE A 87 0.95 -6.38 0.40
CA ILE A 87 0.06 -5.62 -0.49
C ILE A 87 -0.16 -4.21 0.06
N ASN A 88 0.15 -3.22 -0.78
CA ASN A 88 -0.19 -1.82 -0.60
C ASN A 88 -1.15 -1.41 -1.73
N PHE A 89 -2.32 -0.91 -1.36
CA PHE A 89 -3.39 -0.61 -2.28
C PHE A 89 -3.96 0.77 -1.98
N SER A 90 -3.81 1.70 -2.92
CA SER A 90 -4.19 3.09 -2.74
C SER A 90 -4.80 3.69 -4.01
N GLU A 91 -5.48 4.82 -3.84
CA GLU A 91 -6.08 5.59 -4.92
C GLU A 91 -5.74 7.07 -4.73
N LYS A 92 -5.38 7.73 -5.80
CA LYS A 92 -5.18 9.17 -5.86
C LYS A 92 -5.60 9.70 -7.22
N ASP A 93 -6.37 10.79 -7.22
CA ASP A 93 -6.81 11.49 -8.43
C ASP A 93 -7.51 10.56 -9.46
N GLY A 94 -8.27 9.57 -8.97
CA GLY A 94 -9.00 8.62 -9.81
C GLY A 94 -8.13 7.48 -10.37
N HIS A 95 -6.89 7.36 -9.90
CA HIS A 95 -5.97 6.31 -10.28
C HIS A 95 -5.71 5.37 -9.10
N THR A 96 -6.00 4.09 -9.26
CA THR A 96 -5.70 3.07 -8.28
C THR A 96 -4.32 2.48 -8.54
N SER A 97 -3.49 2.41 -7.51
CA SER A 97 -2.16 1.81 -7.51
C SER A 97 -2.12 0.59 -6.59
N LEU A 98 -1.43 -0.45 -7.04
CA LEU A 98 -1.16 -1.68 -6.30
C LEU A 98 0.35 -1.95 -6.32
N GLU A 99 0.90 -2.25 -5.16
CA GLU A 99 2.24 -2.78 -4.96
C GLU A 99 2.14 -4.04 -4.12
N ALA A 100 2.88 -5.07 -4.45
CA ALA A 100 2.93 -6.31 -3.68
C ALA A 100 4.23 -7.07 -3.94
N ASP A 101 4.53 -8.00 -3.05
CA ASP A 101 5.55 -9.02 -3.24
C ASP A 101 4.89 -10.33 -3.71
N VAL A 102 5.54 -11.00 -4.67
CA VAL A 102 5.09 -12.31 -5.19
C VAL A 102 6.21 -13.31 -5.03
N THR A 103 5.96 -14.38 -4.27
CA THR A 103 6.91 -15.48 -4.07
C THR A 103 6.47 -16.71 -4.84
N ASN A 104 7.37 -17.30 -5.64
CA ASN A 104 7.08 -18.51 -6.39
C ASN A 104 7.07 -19.75 -5.50
N MET A 105 5.89 -20.29 -5.21
CA MET A 105 5.65 -21.50 -4.44
C MET A 105 5.26 -22.72 -5.32
N THR A 106 5.38 -22.62 -6.66
CA THR A 106 4.90 -23.66 -7.60
C THR A 106 5.76 -24.92 -7.63
N GLY A 107 6.95 -24.90 -7.03
CA GLY A 107 7.91 -26.01 -7.07
C GLY A 107 8.72 -26.10 -8.37
N SER A 108 8.61 -25.14 -9.29
CA SER A 108 9.40 -25.01 -10.52
C SER A 108 9.67 -23.55 -10.84
N ALA A 109 10.74 -23.27 -11.60
CA ALA A 109 10.97 -21.94 -12.13
C ALA A 109 9.82 -21.53 -13.07
N GLN A 110 9.40 -20.28 -12.99
CA GLN A 110 8.35 -19.71 -13.83
C GLN A 110 8.92 -18.61 -14.69
N GLY A 111 8.61 -18.63 -15.99
CA GLY A 111 8.91 -17.51 -16.89
C GLY A 111 7.96 -16.33 -16.66
N ASN A 112 8.19 -15.22 -17.37
CA ASN A 112 7.30 -14.06 -17.33
C ASN A 112 5.87 -14.44 -17.72
N PHE A 113 4.90 -13.94 -16.99
CA PHE A 113 3.49 -14.12 -17.37
C PHE A 113 2.63 -12.93 -16.92
N MET A 114 1.45 -12.82 -17.53
CA MET A 114 0.42 -11.88 -17.11
C MET A 114 -0.57 -12.56 -16.19
N ALA A 115 -1.01 -11.83 -15.18
CA ALA A 115 -2.09 -12.24 -14.28
C ALA A 115 -3.05 -11.06 -14.07
N ASP A 116 -4.22 -11.34 -13.50
CA ASP A 116 -5.11 -10.34 -12.97
C ASP A 116 -5.19 -10.45 -11.45
N ILE A 117 -5.03 -9.35 -10.74
CA ILE A 117 -5.50 -9.20 -9.36
C ILE A 117 -6.98 -8.87 -9.46
N VAL A 118 -7.82 -9.84 -9.15
CA VAL A 118 -9.29 -9.70 -9.17
C VAL A 118 -9.74 -9.21 -7.82
N LEU A 119 -10.33 -8.01 -7.78
CA LEU A 119 -10.79 -7.35 -6.58
C LEU A 119 -12.20 -7.80 -6.22
N LEU A 120 -12.44 -8.07 -4.95
CA LEU A 120 -13.68 -8.66 -4.46
C LEU A 120 -14.31 -7.76 -3.37
N ASP A 121 -15.64 -7.73 -3.34
CA ASP A 121 -16.41 -7.20 -2.22
C ASP A 121 -16.51 -8.22 -1.07
N LYS A 122 -17.27 -7.88 -0.01
CA LYS A 122 -17.49 -8.74 1.16
C LYS A 122 -18.22 -10.04 0.81
N GLU A 123 -19.07 -10.01 -0.18
CA GLU A 123 -19.85 -11.14 -0.67
C GLU A 123 -19.05 -12.03 -1.61
N GLY A 124 -17.79 -11.65 -1.92
CA GLY A 124 -16.91 -12.36 -2.85
C GLY A 124 -17.21 -12.07 -4.32
N LYS A 125 -18.05 -11.08 -4.61
CA LYS A 125 -18.35 -10.65 -5.97
C LYS A 125 -17.22 -9.78 -6.50
N GLU A 126 -16.87 -10.00 -7.76
CA GLU A 126 -15.88 -9.20 -8.47
C GLU A 126 -16.33 -7.74 -8.63
N GLN A 127 -15.45 -6.82 -8.22
CA GLN A 127 -15.62 -5.37 -8.39
C GLN A 127 -14.78 -4.84 -9.55
N GLY A 128 -13.61 -5.44 -9.79
CA GLY A 128 -12.70 -5.01 -10.84
C GLY A 128 -11.48 -5.92 -10.96
N ARG A 129 -10.62 -5.62 -11.95
CA ARG A 129 -9.40 -6.35 -12.24
C ARG A 129 -8.24 -5.41 -12.49
N ILE A 130 -7.10 -5.69 -11.90
CA ILE A 130 -5.85 -4.98 -12.15
C ILE A 130 -4.90 -5.95 -12.84
N PRO A 131 -4.59 -5.73 -14.13
CA PRO A 131 -3.62 -6.55 -14.83
C PRO A 131 -2.22 -6.29 -14.28
N VAL A 132 -1.50 -7.37 -13.96
CA VAL A 132 -0.14 -7.32 -13.44
C VAL A 132 0.78 -8.19 -14.29
N ALA A 133 2.01 -7.74 -14.51
CA ALA A 133 3.07 -8.55 -15.08
C ALA A 133 3.89 -9.15 -13.92
N ILE A 134 3.99 -10.48 -13.88
CA ILE A 134 4.84 -11.18 -12.94
C ILE A 134 6.12 -11.56 -13.67
N PRO A 135 7.29 -11.07 -13.21
CA PRO A 135 8.58 -11.40 -13.82
C PRO A 135 8.93 -12.88 -13.71
N GLU A 136 9.95 -13.30 -14.44
CA GLU A 136 10.56 -14.62 -14.25
C GLU A 136 11.00 -14.79 -12.80
N THR A 137 10.68 -15.97 -12.21
CA THR A 137 11.02 -16.30 -10.82
C THR A 137 11.54 -17.72 -10.69
N GLN A 138 12.58 -17.91 -9.87
CA GLN A 138 13.04 -19.21 -9.43
C GLN A 138 12.16 -19.74 -8.28
N ILE A 139 12.31 -21.01 -7.94
CA ILE A 139 11.59 -21.62 -6.81
C ILE A 139 11.93 -20.87 -5.52
N GLY A 140 10.93 -20.40 -4.80
CA GLY A 140 11.07 -19.65 -3.54
C GLY A 140 11.59 -18.23 -3.71
N GLU A 141 11.79 -17.75 -4.93
CA GLU A 141 12.18 -16.36 -5.18
C GLU A 141 10.99 -15.43 -5.00
N THR A 142 11.25 -14.27 -4.38
CA THR A 142 10.29 -13.19 -4.21
C THR A 142 10.65 -12.03 -5.13
N VAL A 143 9.66 -11.52 -5.85
CA VAL A 143 9.78 -10.34 -6.72
C VAL A 143 8.72 -9.33 -6.37
N GLY A 144 9.08 -8.04 -6.38
CA GLY A 144 8.11 -6.95 -6.26
C GLY A 144 7.34 -6.76 -7.55
N ILE A 145 6.04 -6.57 -7.45
CA ILE A 145 5.17 -6.18 -8.56
C ILE A 145 4.54 -4.82 -8.29
N GLN A 146 4.30 -4.07 -9.35
CA GLN A 146 3.59 -2.80 -9.32
C GLN A 146 2.63 -2.73 -10.49
N ALA A 147 1.41 -2.28 -10.23
CA ALA A 147 0.39 -2.08 -11.24
C ALA A 147 -0.51 -0.90 -10.91
N GLY A 148 -1.21 -0.39 -11.92
CA GLY A 148 -2.16 0.69 -11.74
C GLY A 148 -3.23 0.70 -12.82
N ILE A 149 -4.37 1.31 -12.49
CA ILE A 149 -5.51 1.44 -13.39
C ILE A 149 -6.22 2.78 -13.14
N ASN A 150 -6.78 3.35 -14.21
CA ASN A 150 -7.55 4.61 -14.15
C ASN A 150 -9.00 4.35 -13.75
N ASP A 151 -9.18 3.70 -12.60
CA ASP A 151 -10.45 3.40 -11.98
C ASP A 151 -10.34 3.49 -10.45
N GLN A 152 -11.48 3.56 -9.74
CA GLN A 152 -11.55 3.79 -8.30
C GLN A 152 -11.91 2.50 -7.57
N TYR A 153 -10.91 1.73 -7.15
CA TYR A 153 -11.09 0.44 -6.47
C TYR A 153 -10.53 0.40 -5.04
N ALA A 154 -10.16 1.54 -4.47
CA ALA A 154 -9.57 1.57 -3.13
C ALA A 154 -10.43 0.85 -2.06
N ASN A 155 -11.74 0.73 -2.26
CA ASN A 155 -12.68 0.09 -1.33
C ASN A 155 -12.79 -1.45 -1.47
N ALA A 156 -11.92 -2.11 -2.19
CA ALA A 156 -11.95 -3.57 -2.28
C ALA A 156 -11.79 -4.23 -0.90
N TYR A 157 -12.57 -5.28 -0.63
CA TYR A 157 -12.49 -6.03 0.62
C TYR A 157 -11.41 -7.11 0.57
N ASN A 158 -11.28 -7.78 -0.59
CA ASN A 158 -10.43 -8.93 -0.77
C ASN A 158 -9.90 -9.00 -2.20
N PHE A 159 -9.00 -9.92 -2.49
CA PHE A 159 -8.53 -10.21 -3.85
C PHE A 159 -8.28 -11.70 -4.07
N ARG A 160 -8.13 -12.10 -5.33
CA ARG A 160 -7.53 -13.36 -5.77
C ARG A 160 -6.64 -13.12 -6.99
N LEU A 161 -5.68 -13.99 -7.23
CA LEU A 161 -4.81 -13.98 -8.41
C LEU A 161 -5.35 -14.94 -9.48
N GLU A 162 -5.55 -14.46 -10.69
CA GLU A 162 -5.90 -15.27 -11.85
C GLU A 162 -4.79 -15.18 -12.91
N LYS A 163 -4.09 -16.28 -13.17
CA LYS A 163 -3.09 -16.36 -14.23
C LYS A 163 -3.78 -16.37 -15.60
N LYS A 164 -3.28 -15.60 -16.56
CA LYS A 164 -3.74 -15.57 -17.96
C LYS A 164 -3.05 -16.60 -18.83
#